data_32676710a6ac2a989093d59ba3ce7e69
#
_entry.id   32676710a6ac2a989093d59ba3ce7e69
#
_cell.length_a   1.000
_cell.length_b   1.000
_cell.length_c   1.000
_cell.angle_alpha   90.00
_cell.angle_beta   90.00
_cell.angle_gamma   90.00
#
_symmetry.space_group_name_H-M   'P 1'
#
loop_
_entity.id
_entity.type
_entity.pdbx_description
1 polymer ?
#
loop_
_entity_poly.entity_id
_entity_poly.type
_entity_poly.pdbx_seq_one_letter_code
_entity_poly.pdbx_strand_id
1 'polypeptide(L)'
;PPEPTTDPSFFRDDFTGALKPQWNWIREDPKNWSLTAIPGSLQINVGGGYVTANTNFNMLLRPAPTGNFRIETQLSFSPEDNFQFAGLIIYESPADFIQAGRGYCRSSDCAGEGLYMNYYKKGVAVKPDFGQAYKDSKPIALRLSREGENYTFEASTDGKVWFLVGSHTSGIDPIQVGLVAGQRLKGGTLPAAFDYFEIRSLP
;
A
#
# COMPACT_ATOMS: atom_id res chain seq x y z
N PRO A 1 -7.50 -23.96 28.77
CA PRO A 1 -7.20 -24.12 27.35
C PRO A 1 -5.95 -23.30 27.03
N PRO A 2 -4.94 -23.89 26.33
CA PRO A 2 -3.79 -23.10 25.92
C PRO A 2 -4.26 -21.97 25.01
N GLU A 3 -3.74 -20.75 25.23
CA GLU A 3 -3.91 -19.64 24.30
C GLU A 3 -3.40 -20.07 22.91
N PRO A 4 -4.11 -19.71 21.81
CA PRO A 4 -3.60 -20.00 20.50
C PRO A 4 -2.23 -19.33 20.35
N THR A 5 -1.21 -20.14 20.17
CA THR A 5 0.12 -19.65 19.81
C THR A 5 0.00 -18.97 18.46
N THR A 6 -0.06 -17.64 18.48
CA THR A 6 0.00 -16.84 17.24
C THR A 6 1.37 -17.09 16.62
N ASP A 7 1.38 -17.68 15.44
CA ASP A 7 2.59 -17.84 14.64
C ASP A 7 3.22 -16.44 14.48
N PRO A 8 4.41 -16.15 15.05
CA PRO A 8 5.02 -14.84 14.97
C PRO A 8 5.40 -14.43 13.53
N SER A 9 5.35 -15.39 12.61
CA SER A 9 5.59 -15.16 11.18
C SER A 9 4.37 -14.64 10.42
N PHE A 10 3.19 -14.52 11.09
CA PHE A 10 1.93 -14.18 10.45
C PHE A 10 1.15 -13.12 11.20
N PHE A 11 0.70 -12.10 10.47
CA PHE A 11 -0.29 -11.13 10.93
C PHE A 11 -1.35 -10.92 9.87
N ARG A 12 -2.61 -10.82 10.28
CA ARG A 12 -3.71 -10.44 9.40
C ARG A 12 -4.75 -9.61 10.16
N ASP A 13 -5.19 -8.51 9.54
CA ASP A 13 -6.34 -7.72 9.95
C ASP A 13 -7.36 -7.72 8.82
N ASP A 14 -8.57 -8.19 9.10
CA ASP A 14 -9.69 -8.20 8.17
C ASP A 14 -10.61 -6.98 8.36
N PHE A 15 -10.16 -6.01 9.13
CA PHE A 15 -10.85 -4.75 9.38
C PHE A 15 -12.29 -4.87 9.88
N THR A 16 -12.59 -5.96 10.59
CA THR A 16 -13.90 -6.22 11.19
C THR A 16 -13.97 -5.63 12.60
N GLY A 17 -14.69 -4.53 12.77
CA GLY A 17 -14.90 -3.87 14.08
C GLY A 17 -13.85 -2.82 14.37
N ALA A 18 -12.74 -3.16 15.06
CA ALA A 18 -11.67 -2.26 15.43
C ALA A 18 -10.34 -2.69 14.79
N LEU A 19 -9.45 -1.74 14.57
CA LEU A 19 -8.07 -2.04 14.17
C LEU A 19 -7.38 -2.92 15.20
N LYS A 20 -6.68 -3.94 14.74
CA LYS A 20 -5.87 -4.80 15.62
C LYS A 20 -4.72 -4.01 16.26
N PRO A 21 -4.14 -4.47 17.38
CA PRO A 21 -3.00 -3.81 18.02
C PRO A 21 -1.81 -3.59 17.09
N GLN A 22 -0.97 -2.61 17.44
CA GLN A 22 0.26 -2.20 16.74
C GLN A 22 0.03 -1.40 15.45
N TRP A 23 -1.18 -1.10 15.05
CA TRP A 23 -1.41 -0.09 14.04
C TRP A 23 -1.15 1.32 14.58
N ASN A 24 -0.50 2.15 13.76
CA ASN A 24 -0.25 3.56 14.04
C ASN A 24 -0.62 4.40 12.84
N TRP A 25 -1.42 5.41 13.03
CA TRP A 25 -1.69 6.41 12.02
C TRP A 25 -0.56 7.43 11.92
N ILE A 26 -0.09 7.71 10.73
CA ILE A 26 0.70 8.90 10.46
C ILE A 26 -0.25 9.98 9.94
N ARG A 27 -0.30 11.12 10.64
CA ARG A 27 -1.20 12.25 10.37
C ARG A 27 -2.65 11.81 10.21
N GLU A 28 -3.18 11.25 11.28
CA GLU A 28 -4.58 10.84 11.31
C GLU A 28 -5.53 12.02 11.07
N ASP A 29 -6.46 11.83 10.14
CA ASP A 29 -7.67 12.63 9.99
C ASP A 29 -8.87 11.68 10.08
N PRO A 30 -9.51 11.58 11.27
CA PRO A 30 -10.57 10.60 11.51
C PRO A 30 -11.85 10.86 10.69
N LYS A 31 -11.97 12.01 10.05
CA LYS A 31 -13.09 12.29 9.14
C LYS A 31 -12.93 11.63 7.77
N ASN A 32 -11.72 11.21 7.46
CA ASN A 32 -11.35 10.68 6.15
C ASN A 32 -10.93 9.20 6.16
N TRP A 33 -11.32 8.44 7.20
CA TRP A 33 -11.25 6.98 7.19
C TRP A 33 -12.42 6.36 7.97
N SER A 34 -12.73 5.09 7.72
CA SER A 34 -13.83 4.39 8.37
C SER A 34 -13.66 2.88 8.30
N LEU A 35 -14.07 2.18 9.37
CA LEU A 35 -14.24 0.72 9.40
C LEU A 35 -15.71 0.30 9.24
N THR A 36 -16.62 1.25 9.11
CA THR A 36 -18.06 0.99 9.07
C THR A 36 -18.74 1.44 7.78
N ALA A 37 -18.10 2.30 6.99
CA ALA A 37 -18.64 2.79 5.73
C ALA A 37 -18.83 1.65 4.70
N ILE A 38 -17.89 0.70 4.68
CA ILE A 38 -17.97 -0.55 3.91
C ILE A 38 -17.70 -1.68 4.92
N PRO A 39 -18.71 -2.47 5.32
CA PRO A 39 -18.51 -3.55 6.28
C PRO A 39 -17.44 -4.55 5.82
N GLY A 40 -16.50 -4.86 6.72
CA GLY A 40 -15.38 -5.77 6.43
C GLY A 40 -14.25 -5.15 5.62
N SER A 41 -14.18 -3.82 5.53
CA SER A 41 -13.08 -3.12 4.86
C SER A 41 -12.68 -1.87 5.64
N LEU A 42 -11.39 -1.51 5.56
CA LEU A 42 -10.92 -0.18 5.93
C LEU A 42 -11.07 0.74 4.73
N GLN A 43 -11.93 1.75 4.82
CA GLN A 43 -12.02 2.82 3.84
C GLN A 43 -11.08 3.96 4.25
N ILE A 44 -10.25 4.43 3.31
CA ILE A 44 -9.47 5.67 3.42
C ILE A 44 -9.85 6.57 2.24
N ASN A 45 -10.30 7.78 2.52
CA ASN A 45 -10.56 8.77 1.47
C ASN A 45 -9.24 9.38 1.00
N VAL A 46 -8.95 9.23 -0.29
CA VAL A 46 -7.75 9.77 -0.93
C VAL A 46 -7.85 11.29 -0.98
N GLY A 47 -7.22 11.95 -0.04
CA GLY A 47 -7.16 13.41 0.06
C GLY A 47 -5.83 14.00 -0.42
N GLY A 48 -5.71 15.33 -0.44
CA GLY A 48 -4.50 16.02 -0.85
C GLY A 48 -3.32 15.73 0.10
N GLY A 49 -2.14 15.53 -0.49
CA GLY A 49 -0.89 15.22 0.21
C GLY A 49 -0.17 14.02 -0.36
N TYR A 50 1.15 13.96 -0.17
CA TYR A 50 1.97 12.85 -0.66
C TYR A 50 3.16 12.59 0.26
N VAL A 51 3.67 11.35 0.21
CA VAL A 51 4.65 10.83 1.18
C VAL A 51 5.94 11.64 1.18
N THR A 52 6.54 11.92 0.01
CA THR A 52 7.82 12.65 -0.10
C THR A 52 7.77 14.08 0.45
N ALA A 53 6.60 14.73 0.44
CA ALA A 53 6.43 16.04 1.07
C ALA A 53 6.08 15.94 2.55
N ASN A 54 5.94 14.73 3.08
CA ASN A 54 5.49 14.46 4.45
C ASN A 54 4.14 15.13 4.79
N THR A 55 3.24 15.20 3.80
CA THR A 55 1.90 15.81 3.92
C THR A 55 0.75 14.84 3.73
N ASN A 56 1.04 13.57 3.43
CA ASN A 56 0.02 12.53 3.26
C ASN A 56 -0.72 12.26 4.58
N PHE A 57 -2.04 12.26 4.53
CA PHE A 57 -2.89 11.91 5.67
C PHE A 57 -3.22 10.42 5.66
N ASN A 58 -3.58 9.90 6.83
CA ASN A 58 -4.11 8.55 7.02
C ASN A 58 -3.23 7.45 6.40
N MET A 59 -1.91 7.54 6.59
CA MET A 59 -1.07 6.36 6.39
C MET A 59 -1.21 5.45 7.60
N LEU A 60 -1.66 4.22 7.40
CA LEU A 60 -1.82 3.23 8.47
C LEU A 60 -0.65 2.28 8.43
N LEU A 61 0.25 2.40 9.40
CA LEU A 61 1.51 1.67 9.46
C LEU A 61 1.64 0.83 10.73
N ARG A 62 2.45 -0.21 10.64
CA ARG A 62 2.85 -1.05 11.77
C ARG A 62 4.33 -1.45 11.62
N PRO A 63 4.98 -1.93 12.71
CA PRO A 63 6.37 -2.40 12.63
C PRO A 63 6.57 -3.42 11.51
N ALA A 64 7.64 -3.25 10.72
CA ALA A 64 8.02 -4.21 9.71
C ALA A 64 8.58 -5.49 10.36
N PRO A 65 8.36 -6.69 9.77
CA PRO A 65 9.09 -7.88 10.17
C PRO A 65 10.58 -7.75 9.91
N THR A 66 11.38 -8.49 10.64
CA THR A 66 12.80 -8.69 10.33
C THR A 66 12.97 -9.73 9.21
N GLY A 67 14.03 -9.60 8.41
CA GLY A 67 14.34 -10.57 7.35
C GLY A 67 13.44 -10.45 6.11
N ASN A 68 13.20 -11.58 5.47
CA ASN A 68 12.33 -11.65 4.29
C ASN A 68 10.86 -11.65 4.72
N PHE A 69 10.05 -10.93 3.99
CA PHE A 69 8.60 -10.89 4.27
C PHE A 69 7.78 -10.50 3.03
N ARG A 70 6.50 -10.69 3.16
CA ARG A 70 5.49 -10.26 2.20
C ARG A 70 4.36 -9.57 2.91
N ILE A 71 3.91 -8.44 2.34
CA ILE A 71 2.66 -7.78 2.71
C ILE A 71 1.66 -7.91 1.57
N GLU A 72 0.38 -8.05 1.91
CA GLU A 72 -0.69 -8.29 0.96
C GLU A 72 -1.98 -7.58 1.38
N THR A 73 -2.76 -7.13 0.42
CA THR A 73 -4.10 -6.56 0.61
C THR A 73 -4.97 -6.83 -0.61
N GLN A 74 -6.29 -6.77 -0.46
CA GLN A 74 -7.21 -6.61 -1.56
C GLN A 74 -7.73 -5.18 -1.57
N LEU A 75 -7.62 -4.51 -2.70
CA LEU A 75 -7.93 -3.09 -2.87
C LEU A 75 -9.09 -2.90 -3.86
N SER A 76 -10.11 -2.17 -3.43
CA SER A 76 -11.15 -1.57 -4.28
C SER A 76 -10.87 -0.08 -4.38
N PHE A 77 -10.41 0.36 -5.55
CA PHE A 77 -10.08 1.77 -5.82
C PHE A 77 -10.13 2.05 -7.31
N SER A 78 -10.78 3.12 -7.73
CA SER A 78 -10.85 3.56 -9.12
C SER A 78 -10.37 5.01 -9.21
N PRO A 79 -9.06 5.23 -9.46
CA PRO A 79 -8.52 6.57 -9.57
C PRO A 79 -9.05 7.28 -10.82
N GLU A 80 -9.46 8.54 -10.67
CA GLU A 80 -10.11 9.34 -11.72
C GLU A 80 -9.20 10.48 -12.19
N ASP A 81 -8.22 10.89 -11.38
CA ASP A 81 -7.36 12.04 -11.68
C ASP A 81 -5.89 11.78 -11.34
N ASN A 82 -5.07 12.63 -11.94
CA ASN A 82 -3.61 12.55 -11.89
C ASN A 82 -3.06 12.54 -10.45
N PHE A 83 -2.12 11.64 -10.20
CA PHE A 83 -1.46 11.40 -8.91
C PHE A 83 -2.36 10.86 -7.78
N GLN A 84 -3.60 10.48 -8.06
CA GLN A 84 -4.35 9.65 -7.11
C GLN A 84 -3.71 8.28 -7.01
N PHE A 85 -3.55 7.79 -5.79
CA PHE A 85 -2.87 6.53 -5.50
C PHE A 85 -3.42 5.91 -4.21
N ALA A 86 -3.55 4.59 -4.21
CA ALA A 86 -3.82 3.79 -3.02
C ALA A 86 -3.13 2.42 -3.13
N GLY A 87 -2.60 1.90 -2.01
CA GLY A 87 -1.93 0.60 -2.00
C GLY A 87 -1.10 0.33 -0.75
N LEU A 88 -0.09 -0.49 -0.95
CA LEU A 88 0.88 -0.95 0.04
C LEU A 88 2.08 0.00 0.12
N ILE A 89 2.69 0.07 1.30
CA ILE A 89 3.94 0.83 1.50
C ILE A 89 4.89 0.05 2.41
N ILE A 90 6.18 0.06 2.05
CA ILE A 90 7.33 -0.27 2.88
C ILE A 90 8.04 1.05 3.17
N TYR A 91 8.18 1.39 4.44
CA TYR A 91 8.50 2.73 4.88
C TYR A 91 9.66 2.74 5.88
N GLU A 92 10.66 3.55 5.60
CA GLU A 92 11.74 3.92 6.50
C GLU A 92 11.57 5.37 6.95
N SER A 93 11.33 6.28 6.01
CA SER A 93 11.13 7.70 6.24
C SER A 93 10.31 8.34 5.10
N PRO A 94 9.88 9.61 5.22
CA PRO A 94 9.27 10.32 4.08
C PRO A 94 10.17 10.42 2.86
N ALA A 95 11.48 10.30 3.05
CA ALA A 95 12.48 10.36 1.98
C ALA A 95 12.86 8.98 1.42
N ASP A 96 12.60 7.90 2.18
CA ASP A 96 13.04 6.55 1.87
C ASP A 96 11.88 5.57 2.04
N PHE A 97 11.25 5.18 0.94
CA PHE A 97 10.12 4.25 0.94
C PHE A 97 9.90 3.61 -0.44
N ILE A 98 9.21 2.49 -0.45
CA ILE A 98 8.65 1.85 -1.64
C ILE A 98 7.14 1.80 -1.46
N GLN A 99 6.40 2.31 -2.45
CA GLN A 99 4.95 2.17 -2.51
C GLN A 99 4.54 1.41 -3.77
N ALA A 100 3.52 0.56 -3.64
CA ALA A 100 3.01 -0.30 -4.69
C ALA A 100 1.49 -0.37 -4.63
N GLY A 101 0.80 -0.05 -5.72
CA GLY A 101 -0.65 0.00 -5.69
C GLY A 101 -1.27 0.47 -6.98
N ARG A 102 -2.52 0.89 -6.87
CA ARG A 102 -3.30 1.41 -7.98
C ARG A 102 -3.26 2.94 -8.00
N GLY A 103 -3.14 3.51 -9.19
CA GLY A 103 -3.07 4.97 -9.33
C GLY A 103 -3.39 5.45 -10.74
N TYR A 104 -3.33 6.76 -10.90
CA TYR A 104 -3.53 7.43 -12.17
C TYR A 104 -2.37 8.41 -12.48
N CYS A 105 -1.90 8.37 -13.71
CA CYS A 105 -0.87 9.26 -14.22
C CYS A 105 -1.25 9.75 -15.63
N ARG A 106 -1.31 11.08 -15.82
CA ARG A 106 -1.66 11.68 -17.13
C ARG A 106 -0.50 11.90 -18.07
N SER A 107 0.75 11.72 -17.62
CA SER A 107 1.90 11.89 -18.49
C SER A 107 1.90 10.83 -19.60
N SER A 108 2.42 11.18 -20.79
CA SER A 108 2.62 10.24 -21.89
C SER A 108 3.58 9.11 -21.54
N ASP A 109 4.42 9.30 -20.53
CA ASP A 109 5.48 8.37 -20.15
C ASP A 109 5.01 7.34 -19.10
N CYS A 110 3.72 7.34 -18.77
CA CYS A 110 3.16 6.43 -17.78
C CYS A 110 1.90 5.69 -18.29
N ALA A 111 1.48 4.67 -17.54
CA ALA A 111 0.44 3.73 -17.98
C ALA A 111 -1.01 4.27 -17.91
N GLY A 112 -1.22 5.53 -17.51
CA GLY A 112 -2.57 6.08 -17.32
C GLY A 112 -3.19 5.57 -16.00
N GLU A 113 -4.42 5.08 -16.04
CA GLU A 113 -4.98 4.29 -14.95
C GLU A 113 -4.28 2.93 -14.91
N GLY A 114 -3.69 2.59 -13.76
CA GLY A 114 -2.83 1.41 -13.71
C GLY A 114 -2.34 1.02 -12.32
N LEU A 115 -1.48 0.03 -12.36
CA LEU A 115 -0.71 -0.45 -11.21
C LEU A 115 0.68 0.16 -11.28
N TYR A 116 1.17 0.67 -10.16
CA TYR A 116 2.43 1.40 -10.10
C TYR A 116 3.27 0.92 -8.92
N MET A 117 4.59 0.81 -9.13
CA MET A 117 5.58 0.66 -8.07
C MET A 117 6.57 1.81 -8.16
N ASN A 118 6.66 2.59 -7.09
CA ASN A 118 7.57 3.72 -6.98
C ASN A 118 8.52 3.50 -5.80
N TYR A 119 9.79 3.73 -6.04
CA TYR A 119 10.83 3.73 -5.02
C TYR A 119 11.42 5.13 -4.89
N TYR A 120 11.50 5.61 -3.65
CA TYR A 120 12.14 6.88 -3.31
C TYR A 120 13.31 6.61 -2.36
N LYS A 121 14.45 7.24 -2.65
CA LYS A 121 15.63 7.25 -1.79
C LYS A 121 16.14 8.67 -1.63
N LYS A 122 16.32 9.11 -0.39
CA LYS A 122 16.69 10.50 -0.05
C LYS A 122 15.78 11.54 -0.71
N GLY A 123 14.48 11.24 -0.80
CA GLY A 123 13.46 12.10 -1.40
C GLY A 123 13.45 12.16 -2.93
N VAL A 124 14.29 11.37 -3.60
CA VAL A 124 14.39 11.32 -5.08
C VAL A 124 13.83 9.99 -5.59
N ALA A 125 13.00 10.06 -6.64
CA ALA A 125 12.49 8.86 -7.31
C ALA A 125 13.65 8.08 -7.96
N VAL A 126 13.71 6.79 -7.65
CA VAL A 126 14.70 5.85 -8.21
C VAL A 126 14.11 5.16 -9.43
N LYS A 127 14.79 5.24 -10.54
CA LYS A 127 14.37 4.62 -11.80
C LYS A 127 14.77 3.13 -11.88
N PRO A 128 14.05 2.32 -12.69
CA PRO A 128 12.87 2.70 -13.47
C PRO A 128 11.62 2.87 -12.60
N ASP A 129 10.69 3.73 -13.01
CA ASP A 129 9.33 3.69 -12.48
C ASP A 129 8.60 2.52 -13.17
N PHE A 130 7.96 1.67 -12.40
CA PHE A 130 7.15 0.59 -12.97
C PHE A 130 5.69 1.00 -13.01
N GLY A 131 5.06 0.79 -14.18
CA GLY A 131 3.66 1.07 -14.40
C GLY A 131 3.08 0.10 -15.43
N GLN A 132 1.94 -0.49 -15.10
CA GLN A 132 1.19 -1.37 -15.98
C GLN A 132 -0.26 -0.90 -16.07
N ALA A 133 -0.77 -0.69 -17.29
CA ALA A 133 -2.15 -0.28 -17.49
C ALA A 133 -3.12 -1.30 -16.88
N TYR A 134 -4.05 -0.82 -16.08
CA TYR A 134 -5.08 -1.63 -15.45
C TYR A 134 -6.35 -0.78 -15.25
N LYS A 135 -7.38 -1.04 -16.05
CA LYS A 135 -8.62 -0.24 -16.10
C LYS A 135 -9.86 -0.97 -15.57
N ASP A 136 -9.69 -2.19 -15.04
CA ASP A 136 -10.81 -2.92 -14.44
C ASP A 136 -11.16 -2.29 -13.08
N SER A 137 -12.44 -1.97 -12.86
CA SER A 137 -12.94 -1.40 -11.61
C SER A 137 -13.10 -2.41 -10.49
N LYS A 138 -12.91 -3.71 -10.78
CA LYS A 138 -13.02 -4.77 -9.77
C LYS A 138 -11.92 -4.69 -8.72
N PRO A 139 -12.16 -5.23 -7.51
CA PRO A 139 -11.12 -5.40 -6.50
C PRO A 139 -9.92 -6.16 -7.07
N ILE A 140 -8.73 -5.75 -6.67
CA ILE A 140 -7.47 -6.38 -7.06
C ILE A 140 -6.64 -6.72 -5.83
N ALA A 141 -6.10 -7.92 -5.78
CA ALA A 141 -5.13 -8.29 -4.75
C ALA A 141 -3.75 -7.75 -5.11
N LEU A 142 -3.08 -7.13 -4.15
CA LEU A 142 -1.77 -6.52 -4.25
C LEU A 142 -0.81 -7.20 -3.29
N ARG A 143 0.41 -7.46 -3.75
CA ARG A 143 1.45 -8.12 -2.97
C ARG A 143 2.77 -7.38 -3.15
N LEU A 144 3.41 -7.02 -2.06
CA LEU A 144 4.76 -6.45 -2.04
C LEU A 144 5.66 -7.32 -1.16
N SER A 145 6.66 -7.93 -1.76
CA SER A 145 7.59 -8.86 -1.10
C SER A 145 8.97 -8.24 -0.95
N ARG A 146 9.66 -8.56 0.15
CA ARG A 146 11.08 -8.32 0.37
C ARG A 146 11.81 -9.66 0.48
N GLU A 147 12.84 -9.86 -0.34
CA GLU A 147 13.76 -10.99 -0.27
C GLU A 147 15.21 -10.47 -0.35
N GLY A 148 15.85 -10.37 0.79
CA GLY A 148 17.12 -9.66 0.93
C GLY A 148 16.95 -8.17 0.62
N GLU A 149 17.64 -7.69 -0.42
CA GLU A 149 17.52 -6.33 -0.94
C GLU A 149 16.55 -6.21 -2.13
N ASN A 150 15.92 -7.31 -2.55
CA ASN A 150 14.97 -7.30 -3.66
C ASN A 150 13.55 -7.08 -3.16
N TYR A 151 12.88 -6.12 -3.78
CA TYR A 151 11.48 -5.78 -3.53
C TYR A 151 10.68 -6.01 -4.80
N THR A 152 9.65 -6.86 -4.72
CA THR A 152 8.86 -7.27 -5.88
C THR A 152 7.39 -6.94 -5.66
N PHE A 153 6.79 -6.27 -6.63
CA PHE A 153 5.36 -5.98 -6.66
C PHE A 153 4.65 -6.87 -7.66
N GLU A 154 3.65 -7.58 -7.17
CA GLU A 154 2.78 -8.45 -7.94
C GLU A 154 1.32 -8.08 -7.66
N ALA A 155 0.45 -8.38 -8.63
CA ALA A 155 -0.99 -8.22 -8.50
C ALA A 155 -1.74 -9.46 -8.99
N SER A 156 -2.99 -9.61 -8.53
CA SER A 156 -3.85 -10.73 -8.91
C SER A 156 -5.31 -10.32 -8.96
N THR A 157 -6.03 -10.76 -9.98
CA THR A 157 -7.46 -10.52 -10.15
C THR A 157 -8.33 -11.59 -9.48
N ASP A 158 -7.75 -12.72 -9.10
CA ASP A 158 -8.46 -13.87 -8.52
C ASP A 158 -7.87 -14.37 -7.18
N GLY A 159 -6.79 -13.70 -6.72
CA GLY A 159 -6.05 -14.08 -5.51
C GLY A 159 -5.24 -15.38 -5.64
N LYS A 160 -5.18 -15.99 -6.83
CA LYS A 160 -4.52 -17.28 -7.08
C LYS A 160 -3.36 -17.16 -8.06
N VAL A 161 -3.61 -16.51 -9.19
CA VAL A 161 -2.60 -16.30 -10.23
C VAL A 161 -2.08 -14.87 -10.11
N TRP A 162 -0.77 -14.75 -9.87
CA TRP A 162 -0.08 -13.47 -9.66
C TRP A 162 0.76 -13.11 -10.88
N PHE A 163 0.72 -11.85 -11.27
CA PHE A 163 1.55 -11.31 -12.32
C PHE A 163 2.46 -10.21 -11.80
N LEU A 164 3.69 -10.19 -12.29
CA LEU A 164 4.70 -9.20 -11.92
C LEU A 164 4.36 -7.84 -12.52
N VAL A 165 4.39 -6.79 -11.68
CA VAL A 165 4.29 -5.39 -12.09
C VAL A 165 5.66 -4.73 -12.12
N GLY A 166 6.51 -4.97 -11.12
CA GLY A 166 7.84 -4.41 -11.05
C GLY A 166 8.69 -4.97 -9.93
N SER A 167 9.99 -4.70 -10.00
CA SER A 167 10.96 -5.09 -8.96
C SER A 167 12.07 -4.08 -8.84
N HIS A 168 12.46 -3.73 -7.61
CA HIS A 168 13.62 -2.89 -7.30
C HIS A 168 14.59 -3.64 -6.38
N THR A 169 15.88 -3.45 -6.62
CA THR A 169 16.90 -3.72 -5.61
C THR A 169 17.13 -2.45 -4.81
N SER A 170 17.03 -2.53 -3.49
CA SER A 170 17.05 -1.37 -2.61
C SER A 170 17.78 -1.67 -1.30
N GLY A 171 18.60 -0.71 -0.87
CA GLY A 171 19.19 -0.70 0.48
C GLY A 171 18.32 0.08 1.48
N ILE A 172 16.99 0.08 1.32
CA ILE A 172 16.08 0.62 2.33
C ILE A 172 16.07 -0.32 3.54
N ASP A 173 16.07 0.25 4.74
CA ASP A 173 15.90 -0.49 6.00
C ASP A 173 14.46 -0.32 6.49
N PRO A 174 13.56 -1.30 6.24
CA PRO A 174 12.16 -1.15 6.56
C PRO A 174 11.92 -1.03 8.06
N ILE A 175 11.41 0.10 8.52
CA ILE A 175 10.99 0.31 9.91
C ILE A 175 9.50 -0.05 10.06
N GLN A 176 8.71 0.27 9.05
CA GLN A 176 7.26 0.07 9.06
C GLN A 176 6.76 -0.42 7.70
N VAL A 177 5.62 -1.09 7.74
CA VAL A 177 4.85 -1.52 6.55
C VAL A 177 3.38 -1.21 6.76
N GLY A 178 2.63 -1.05 5.68
CA GLY A 178 1.20 -0.80 5.81
C GLY A 178 0.51 -0.31 4.56
N LEU A 179 -0.49 0.54 4.77
CA LEU A 179 -1.40 1.07 3.77
C LEU A 179 -1.19 2.57 3.59
N VAL A 180 -1.28 3.01 2.35
CA VAL A 180 -1.19 4.41 1.95
C VAL A 180 -2.27 4.74 0.94
N ALA A 181 -2.90 5.92 1.09
CA ALA A 181 -3.79 6.50 0.10
C ALA A 181 -3.55 8.02 0.08
N GLY A 182 -3.47 8.63 -1.11
CA GLY A 182 -3.21 10.05 -1.23
C GLY A 182 -3.18 10.53 -2.67
N GLN A 183 -3.06 11.85 -2.83
CA GLN A 183 -2.89 12.48 -4.13
C GLN A 183 -2.00 13.72 -4.00
N ARG A 184 -1.15 13.96 -4.99
CA ARG A 184 -0.24 15.12 -4.99
C ARG A 184 -0.98 16.45 -5.14
N LEU A 185 -2.03 16.47 -5.94
CA LEU A 185 -2.82 17.65 -6.22
C LEU A 185 -3.99 17.78 -5.26
N LYS A 186 -4.40 19.01 -4.94
CA LYS A 186 -5.66 19.25 -4.23
C LYS A 186 -6.81 18.93 -5.17
N GLY A 187 -7.72 18.08 -4.71
CA GLY A 187 -8.91 17.71 -5.43
C GLY A 187 -10.00 17.23 -4.46
N GLY A 188 -11.07 16.65 -4.98
CA GLY A 188 -12.06 15.94 -4.19
C GLY A 188 -11.47 14.73 -3.47
N THR A 189 -12.24 14.14 -2.60
CA THR A 189 -11.91 12.88 -1.94
C THR A 189 -12.51 11.72 -2.73
N LEU A 190 -11.74 10.63 -2.86
CA LEU A 190 -12.17 9.40 -3.50
C LEU A 190 -11.91 8.23 -2.55
N PRO A 191 -12.89 7.35 -2.29
CA PRO A 191 -12.69 6.24 -1.37
C PRO A 191 -11.77 5.17 -1.96
N ALA A 192 -10.81 4.72 -1.17
CA ALA A 192 -10.06 3.49 -1.37
C ALA A 192 -10.43 2.52 -0.24
N ALA A 193 -10.89 1.33 -0.58
CA ALA A 193 -11.29 0.32 0.38
C ALA A 193 -10.30 -0.86 0.35
N PHE A 194 -9.83 -1.23 1.53
CA PHE A 194 -8.91 -2.34 1.78
C PHE A 194 -9.65 -3.44 2.54
N ASP A 195 -9.83 -4.63 1.96
CA ASP A 195 -10.60 -5.70 2.59
C ASP A 195 -9.83 -6.39 3.71
N TYR A 196 -8.52 -6.47 3.58
CA TYR A 196 -7.62 -6.98 4.61
C TYR A 196 -6.23 -6.40 4.46
N PHE A 197 -5.41 -6.57 5.46
CA PHE A 197 -3.96 -6.44 5.38
C PHE A 197 -3.30 -7.66 6.03
N GLU A 198 -2.36 -8.26 5.33
CA GLU A 198 -1.67 -9.45 5.79
C GLU A 198 -0.15 -9.27 5.72
N ILE A 199 0.57 -9.82 6.70
CA ILE A 199 2.03 -9.96 6.68
C ILE A 199 2.36 -11.44 6.84
N ARG A 200 3.31 -11.92 6.05
CA ARG A 200 3.94 -13.24 6.20
C ARG A 200 5.45 -13.09 6.17
N SER A 201 6.15 -13.68 7.12
CA SER A 201 7.59 -13.91 7.00
C SER A 201 7.85 -14.96 5.92
N LEU A 202 8.92 -14.76 5.16
CA LEU A 202 9.39 -15.69 4.14
C LEU A 202 10.69 -16.35 4.62
N PRO A 203 11.01 -17.56 4.12
CA PRO A 203 12.24 -18.27 4.48
C PRO A 203 13.52 -17.48 4.21
#